data_fcc577a0a63ddcba479733a55adb57f8
#
_entry.id   fcc577a0a63ddcba479733a55adb57f8
#
_cell.length_a   1.000
_cell.length_b   1.000
_cell.length_c   1.000
_cell.angle_alpha   90.00
_cell.angle_beta   90.00
_cell.angle_gamma   90.00
#
_symmetry.space_group_name_H-M   'P 1'
#
loop_
_entity.id
_entity.type
_entity.pdbx_description
1 polymer ?
#
loop_
_entity_poly.entity_id
_entity_poly.type
_entity_poly.pdbx_seq_one_letter_code
_entity_poly.pdbx_strand_id
1 'polypeptide(L)'
;MHIIDGTTCLREVEQLIREYTQLLGRDLSFQKLEEELCDLLRKYSGTEGRLLAAVADDGCVAGCVAFHRLSKECCEMKRLYVKPSYQGQGIGQRLVETILLIAKDDGYSCMVLDTIEPLQSAIRLYRRFGFQETEPYYDNPMVDVLYMKK
;
A
#
# COMPACT_ATOMS: atom_id res chain seq x y z
N MET A 1 10.08 -2.14 16.71
CA MET A 1 9.57 -2.07 15.32
C MET A 1 10.13 -0.84 14.62
N HIS A 2 10.59 -1.01 13.38
CA HIS A 2 11.08 0.11 12.58
C HIS A 2 10.69 -0.06 11.12
N ILE A 3 10.59 1.05 10.42
CA ILE A 3 10.23 1.08 9.00
C ILE A 3 11.54 1.19 8.19
N ILE A 4 11.67 0.33 7.18
CA ILE A 4 12.84 0.29 6.32
C ILE A 4 12.42 0.40 4.85
N ASP A 5 13.40 0.65 3.99
CA ASP A 5 13.21 0.57 2.54
C ASP A 5 12.93 -0.90 2.17
N GLY A 6 11.74 -1.16 1.65
CA GLY A 6 11.30 -2.52 1.30
C GLY A 6 12.08 -3.14 0.15
N THR A 7 12.82 -2.34 -0.62
CA THR A 7 13.67 -2.88 -1.70
C THR A 7 14.84 -3.70 -1.16
N THR A 8 15.16 -3.56 0.13
CA THR A 8 16.19 -4.35 0.79
C THR A 8 15.70 -5.73 1.24
N CYS A 9 14.39 -5.99 1.16
CA CYS A 9 13.76 -7.26 1.57
C CYS A 9 12.63 -7.67 0.61
N LEU A 10 12.90 -7.65 -0.69
CA LEU A 10 11.90 -7.89 -1.74
C LEU A 10 11.21 -9.25 -1.64
N ARG A 11 11.94 -10.29 -1.25
CA ARG A 11 11.37 -11.63 -1.12
C ARG A 11 10.29 -11.67 -0.04
N GLU A 12 10.58 -11.07 1.10
CA GLU A 12 9.65 -10.99 2.22
C GLU A 12 8.44 -10.12 1.88
N VAL A 13 8.65 -9.01 1.18
CA VAL A 13 7.56 -8.14 0.72
C VAL A 13 6.67 -8.88 -0.29
N GLU A 14 7.26 -9.61 -1.23
CA GLU A 14 6.49 -10.42 -2.19
C GLU A 14 5.60 -11.42 -1.45
N GLN A 15 6.15 -12.10 -0.44
CA GLN A 15 5.36 -13.02 0.37
C GLN A 15 4.19 -12.33 1.08
N LEU A 16 4.42 -11.13 1.62
CA LEU A 16 3.35 -10.35 2.26
C LEU A 16 2.24 -10.00 1.26
N ILE A 17 2.59 -9.58 0.06
CA ILE A 17 1.60 -9.23 -0.95
C ILE A 17 0.80 -10.47 -1.37
N ARG A 18 1.45 -11.63 -1.56
CA ARG A 18 0.76 -12.88 -1.88
C ARG A 18 -0.18 -13.31 -0.75
N GLU A 19 0.27 -13.22 0.48
CA GLU A 19 -0.56 -13.52 1.65
C GLU A 19 -1.79 -12.62 1.72
N TYR A 20 -1.60 -11.33 1.50
CA TYR A 20 -2.68 -10.35 1.47
C TYR A 20 -3.72 -10.68 0.38
N THR A 21 -3.28 -11.01 -0.82
CA THR A 21 -4.19 -11.33 -1.93
C THR A 21 -4.96 -12.61 -1.66
N GLN A 22 -4.36 -13.61 -1.02
CA GLN A 22 -5.06 -14.82 -0.60
C GLN A 22 -6.13 -14.52 0.45
N LEU A 23 -5.82 -13.68 1.43
CA LEU A 23 -6.78 -13.28 2.47
C LEU A 23 -7.97 -12.52 1.89
N LEU A 24 -7.75 -11.68 0.88
CA LEU A 24 -8.84 -10.99 0.20
C LEU A 24 -9.77 -11.95 -0.54
N GLY A 25 -9.24 -13.08 -1.04
CA GLY A 25 -10.03 -14.05 -1.79
C GLY A 25 -10.60 -13.52 -3.08
N ARG A 26 -9.96 -12.51 -3.69
CA ARG A 26 -10.43 -11.82 -4.89
C ARG A 26 -9.46 -11.99 -6.04
N ASP A 27 -9.99 -11.97 -7.28
CA ASP A 27 -9.18 -11.97 -8.48
C ASP A 27 -8.64 -10.55 -8.73
N LEU A 28 -7.32 -10.39 -8.62
CA LEU A 28 -6.63 -9.12 -8.86
C LEU A 28 -5.88 -9.11 -10.20
N SER A 29 -6.22 -10.01 -11.13
CA SER A 29 -5.58 -10.06 -12.44
C SER A 29 -5.72 -8.74 -13.22
N PHE A 30 -6.82 -8.01 -13.00
CA PHE A 30 -7.01 -6.69 -13.61
C PHE A 30 -5.97 -5.65 -13.15
N GLN A 31 -5.30 -5.88 -12.02
CA GLN A 31 -4.21 -5.03 -11.52
C GLN A 31 -2.84 -5.50 -12.02
N LYS A 32 -2.79 -6.53 -12.85
CA LYS A 32 -1.54 -7.13 -13.35
C LYS A 32 -0.62 -7.55 -12.21
N LEU A 33 -1.19 -8.18 -11.20
CA LEU A 33 -0.49 -8.55 -9.96
C LEU A 33 0.75 -9.40 -10.22
N GLU A 34 0.66 -10.43 -11.07
CA GLU A 34 1.80 -11.31 -11.33
C GLU A 34 2.96 -10.56 -12.01
N GLU A 35 2.67 -9.62 -12.90
CA GLU A 35 3.70 -8.79 -13.52
C GLU A 35 4.38 -7.91 -12.48
N GLU A 36 3.61 -7.32 -11.54
CA GLU A 36 4.15 -6.52 -10.45
C GLU A 36 5.06 -7.35 -9.56
N LEU A 37 4.62 -8.56 -9.17
CA LEU A 37 5.38 -9.42 -8.26
C LEU A 37 6.66 -9.97 -8.91
N CYS A 38 6.69 -10.12 -10.23
CA CYS A 38 7.89 -10.52 -10.95
C CYS A 38 9.00 -9.46 -10.89
N ASP A 39 8.63 -8.18 -10.78
CA ASP A 39 9.62 -7.10 -10.70
C ASP A 39 9.07 -5.93 -9.89
N LEU A 40 9.12 -6.05 -8.58
CA LEU A 40 8.67 -5.01 -7.66
C LEU A 40 9.50 -3.73 -7.79
N LEU A 41 10.78 -3.84 -8.10
CA LEU A 41 11.65 -2.67 -8.25
C LEU A 41 11.22 -1.77 -9.41
N ARG A 42 10.72 -2.35 -10.49
CA ARG A 42 10.29 -1.58 -11.66
C ARG A 42 9.18 -0.60 -11.30
N LYS A 43 8.25 -1.01 -10.45
CA LYS A 43 7.09 -0.19 -10.10
C LYS A 43 7.33 0.70 -8.89
N TYR A 44 8.11 0.23 -7.92
CA TYR A 44 8.20 0.84 -6.59
C TYR A 44 9.60 1.32 -6.24
N SER A 45 10.37 1.78 -7.22
CA SER A 45 11.68 2.37 -6.93
C SER A 45 12.00 3.54 -7.88
N GLY A 46 13.04 4.27 -7.55
CA GLY A 46 13.52 5.40 -8.33
C GLY A 46 12.47 6.51 -8.42
N THR A 47 12.22 6.99 -9.65
CA THR A 47 11.21 8.03 -9.91
C THR A 47 9.80 7.46 -10.04
N GLU A 48 9.63 6.14 -10.11
CA GLU A 48 8.34 5.49 -10.35
C GLU A 48 7.58 5.19 -9.07
N GLY A 49 8.25 5.05 -7.94
CA GLY A 49 7.55 4.77 -6.69
C GLY A 49 8.45 4.47 -5.51
N ARG A 50 7.84 4.10 -4.42
CA ARG A 50 8.50 3.72 -3.16
C ARG A 50 7.87 2.47 -2.57
N LEU A 51 8.67 1.73 -1.83
CA LEU A 51 8.24 0.53 -1.15
C LEU A 51 8.81 0.55 0.27
N LEU A 52 7.94 0.41 1.26
CA LEU A 52 8.34 0.35 2.67
C LEU A 52 8.01 -1.01 3.27
N ALA A 53 8.82 -1.44 4.21
CA ALA A 53 8.56 -2.62 5.02
C ALA A 53 8.65 -2.25 6.50
N ALA A 54 7.82 -2.87 7.32
CA ALA A 54 7.87 -2.75 8.77
C ALA A 54 8.52 -4.01 9.33
N VAL A 55 9.61 -3.83 10.09
CA VAL A 55 10.30 -4.92 10.76
C VAL A 55 9.95 -4.88 12.23
N ALA A 56 9.37 -5.96 12.74
CA ALA A 56 8.98 -6.09 14.14
C ALA A 56 10.22 -6.32 15.03
N ASP A 57 10.03 -6.24 16.34
CA ASP A 57 11.12 -6.38 17.32
C ASP A 57 11.79 -7.76 17.26
N ASP A 58 11.07 -8.79 16.80
CA ASP A 58 11.60 -10.13 16.61
C ASP A 58 12.37 -10.31 15.29
N GLY A 59 12.51 -9.24 14.50
CA GLY A 59 13.20 -9.27 13.21
C GLY A 59 12.34 -9.71 12.03
N CYS A 60 11.07 -10.04 12.25
CA CYS A 60 10.16 -10.44 11.19
C CYS A 60 9.67 -9.24 10.39
N VAL A 61 9.58 -9.39 9.06
CA VAL A 61 8.93 -8.39 8.20
C VAL A 61 7.42 -8.56 8.38
N ALA A 62 6.82 -7.64 9.13
CA ALA A 62 5.44 -7.77 9.61
C ALA A 62 4.42 -7.05 8.74
N GLY A 63 4.85 -6.12 7.90
CA GLY A 63 3.95 -5.34 7.07
C GLY A 63 4.66 -4.60 5.95
N CYS A 64 3.89 -4.05 5.03
CA CYS A 64 4.41 -3.29 3.90
C CYS A 64 3.40 -2.24 3.44
N VAL A 65 3.88 -1.29 2.66
CA VAL A 65 3.08 -0.32 1.91
C VAL A 65 3.92 0.21 0.76
N ALA A 66 3.25 0.62 -0.30
CA ALA A 66 3.94 1.17 -1.46
C ALA A 66 3.14 2.33 -2.04
N PHE A 67 3.78 3.16 -2.85
CA PHE A 67 3.07 3.99 -3.82
C PHE A 67 3.80 3.93 -5.16
N HIS A 68 3.06 4.21 -6.22
CA HIS A 68 3.63 4.42 -7.54
C HIS A 68 3.06 5.68 -8.17
N ARG A 69 3.82 6.23 -9.09
CA ARG A 69 3.48 7.46 -9.76
C ARG A 69 2.31 7.26 -10.73
N LEU A 70 1.30 8.12 -10.66
CA LEU A 70 0.24 8.21 -11.66
C LEU A 70 0.46 9.39 -12.59
N SER A 71 0.84 10.54 -12.03
CA SER A 71 1.12 11.77 -12.77
C SER A 71 2.24 12.52 -12.08
N LYS A 72 2.59 13.69 -12.60
CA LYS A 72 3.59 14.53 -11.96
C LYS A 72 3.19 14.95 -10.54
N GLU A 73 1.90 15.16 -10.32
CA GLU A 73 1.37 15.66 -9.05
C GLU A 73 0.80 14.56 -8.14
N CYS A 74 0.41 13.42 -8.70
CA CYS A 74 -0.36 12.42 -7.95
C CYS A 74 0.27 11.03 -8.00
N CYS A 75 0.27 10.36 -6.85
CA CYS A 75 0.69 8.96 -6.74
C CYS A 75 -0.46 8.12 -6.17
N GLU A 76 -0.35 6.80 -6.34
CA GLU A 76 -1.33 5.84 -5.84
C GLU A 76 -0.71 4.99 -4.74
N MET A 77 -1.32 4.99 -3.55
CA MET A 77 -0.95 4.07 -2.47
C MET A 77 -1.44 2.66 -2.80
N LYS A 78 -0.58 1.67 -2.61
CA LYS A 78 -0.90 0.26 -2.87
C LYS A 78 -0.27 -0.63 -1.82
N ARG A 79 -0.86 -1.81 -1.67
CA ARG A 79 -0.27 -2.93 -0.93
C ARG A 79 -0.02 -2.64 0.54
N LEU A 80 -0.87 -1.82 1.16
CA LEU A 80 -0.85 -1.71 2.62
C LEU A 80 -1.34 -3.01 3.23
N TYR A 81 -0.46 -3.67 3.98
CA TYR A 81 -0.80 -4.91 4.65
C TYR A 81 0.04 -5.08 5.91
N VAL A 82 -0.58 -5.58 6.97
CA VAL A 82 0.09 -5.99 8.21
C VAL A 82 -0.37 -7.40 8.52
N LYS A 83 0.56 -8.31 8.77
CA LYS A 83 0.25 -9.69 9.13
C LYS A 83 -0.71 -9.73 10.32
N PRO A 84 -1.72 -10.63 10.30
CA PRO A 84 -2.71 -10.69 11.38
C PRO A 84 -2.12 -10.79 12.78
N SER A 85 -1.03 -11.55 12.96
CA SER A 85 -0.37 -11.70 14.26
C SER A 85 0.29 -10.44 14.78
N TYR A 86 0.48 -9.43 13.93
CA TYR A 86 1.11 -8.14 14.30
C TYR A 86 0.13 -6.97 14.27
N GLN A 87 -1.14 -7.20 13.95
CA GLN A 87 -2.15 -6.16 13.95
C GLN A 87 -2.44 -5.66 15.37
N GLY A 88 -2.96 -4.44 15.48
CA GLY A 88 -3.27 -3.83 16.77
C GLY A 88 -2.08 -3.22 17.49
N GLN A 89 -0.91 -3.15 16.86
CA GLN A 89 0.33 -2.60 17.44
C GLN A 89 0.74 -1.26 16.82
N GLY A 90 -0.13 -0.66 15.99
CA GLY A 90 0.14 0.63 15.35
C GLY A 90 1.04 0.56 14.13
N ILE A 91 1.36 -0.63 13.62
CA ILE A 91 2.26 -0.80 12.46
C ILE A 91 1.66 -0.17 11.20
N GLY A 92 0.37 -0.44 10.93
CA GLY A 92 -0.32 0.13 9.77
C GLY A 92 -0.33 1.65 9.80
N GLN A 93 -0.59 2.24 10.96
CA GLN A 93 -0.55 3.68 11.15
C GLN A 93 0.83 4.25 10.82
N ARG A 94 1.89 3.61 11.33
CA ARG A 94 3.27 4.06 11.06
C ARG A 94 3.65 3.93 9.60
N LEU A 95 3.22 2.86 8.93
CA LEU A 95 3.45 2.69 7.51
C LEU A 95 2.78 3.81 6.71
N VAL A 96 1.51 4.10 6.97
CA VAL A 96 0.78 5.15 6.26
C VAL A 96 1.40 6.52 6.53
N GLU A 97 1.71 6.83 7.78
CA GLU A 97 2.35 8.09 8.15
C GLU A 97 3.67 8.29 7.41
N THR A 98 4.50 7.27 7.41
CA THR A 98 5.82 7.33 6.77
C THR A 98 5.71 7.47 5.25
N ILE A 99 4.84 6.70 4.60
CA ILE A 99 4.70 6.76 3.15
C ILE A 99 4.14 8.11 2.69
N LEU A 100 3.25 8.72 3.47
CA LEU A 100 2.73 10.05 3.18
C LEU A 100 3.81 11.12 3.25
N LEU A 101 4.68 11.06 4.25
CA LEU A 101 5.81 11.99 4.38
C LEU A 101 6.77 11.85 3.21
N ILE A 102 7.10 10.61 2.83
CA ILE A 102 7.98 10.35 1.69
C ILE A 102 7.36 10.87 0.39
N ALA A 103 6.08 10.62 0.16
CA ALA A 103 5.41 11.11 -1.03
C ALA A 103 5.45 12.63 -1.13
N LYS A 104 5.24 13.32 -0.01
CA LYS A 104 5.34 14.78 0.05
C LYS A 104 6.75 15.26 -0.27
N ASP A 105 7.77 14.62 0.31
CA ASP A 105 9.17 14.96 0.05
C ASP A 105 9.56 14.68 -1.41
N ASP A 106 8.96 13.68 -2.03
CA ASP A 106 9.18 13.35 -3.44
C ASP A 106 8.45 14.34 -4.39
N GLY A 107 7.67 15.28 -3.86
CA GLY A 107 7.02 16.34 -4.63
C GLY A 107 5.57 16.09 -5.02
N TYR A 108 4.95 15.04 -4.51
CA TYR A 108 3.53 14.77 -4.78
C TYR A 108 2.64 15.64 -3.91
N SER A 109 1.63 16.27 -4.54
CA SER A 109 0.61 17.05 -3.85
C SER A 109 -0.69 16.26 -3.63
N CYS A 110 -0.80 15.08 -4.21
CA CYS A 110 -2.00 14.26 -4.22
C CYS A 110 -1.64 12.79 -4.10
N MET A 111 -2.40 12.07 -3.28
CA MET A 111 -2.32 10.60 -3.21
C MET A 111 -3.73 10.04 -3.31
N VAL A 112 -3.92 9.03 -4.15
CA VAL A 112 -5.17 8.31 -4.30
C VAL A 112 -4.98 6.85 -3.90
N LEU A 113 -6.07 6.18 -3.62
CA LEU A 113 -6.09 4.74 -3.40
C LEU A 113 -7.46 4.18 -3.73
N ASP A 114 -7.53 2.89 -3.96
CA ASP A 114 -8.79 2.16 -3.94
C ASP A 114 -8.75 1.10 -2.84
N THR A 115 -9.91 0.81 -2.28
CA THR A 115 -10.09 -0.20 -1.24
C THR A 115 -11.47 -0.81 -1.42
N ILE A 116 -11.79 -1.80 -0.60
CA ILE A 116 -13.10 -2.46 -0.66
C ILE A 116 -13.80 -2.35 0.69
N GLU A 117 -15.12 -2.32 0.65
CA GLU A 117 -15.95 -2.08 1.82
C GLU A 117 -15.63 -2.98 3.03
N PRO A 118 -15.33 -4.28 2.88
CA PRO A 118 -15.01 -5.13 4.04
C PRO A 118 -13.77 -4.70 4.82
N LEU A 119 -12.86 -3.94 4.23
CA LEU A 119 -11.61 -3.51 4.87
C LEU A 119 -11.81 -2.28 5.75
N GLN A 120 -12.69 -2.39 6.74
CA GLN A 120 -13.13 -1.26 7.57
C GLN A 120 -12.00 -0.66 8.42
N SER A 121 -11.07 -1.48 8.92
CA SER A 121 -9.93 -0.97 9.70
C SER A 121 -9.02 -0.09 8.84
N ALA A 122 -8.77 -0.51 7.60
CA ALA A 122 -7.97 0.28 6.67
C ALA A 122 -8.69 1.57 6.29
N ILE A 123 -10.00 1.51 6.01
CA ILE A 123 -10.78 2.69 5.66
C ILE A 123 -10.77 3.71 6.80
N ARG A 124 -10.95 3.28 8.04
CA ARG A 124 -10.86 4.17 9.22
C ARG A 124 -9.49 4.82 9.32
N LEU A 125 -8.44 4.05 9.06
CA LEU A 125 -7.07 4.55 9.09
C LEU A 125 -6.86 5.62 8.02
N TYR A 126 -7.30 5.37 6.79
CA TYR A 126 -7.19 6.36 5.70
C TYR A 126 -7.91 7.65 6.04
N ARG A 127 -9.14 7.56 6.57
CA ARG A 127 -9.90 8.76 6.98
C ARG A 127 -9.19 9.56 8.07
N ARG A 128 -8.56 8.87 9.02
CA ARG A 128 -7.79 9.55 10.08
C ARG A 128 -6.63 10.35 9.51
N PHE A 129 -6.05 9.93 8.40
CA PHE A 129 -4.97 10.65 7.72
C PHE A 129 -5.47 11.67 6.69
N GLY A 130 -6.78 11.87 6.60
CA GLY A 130 -7.36 12.91 5.75
C GLY A 130 -7.80 12.45 4.37
N PHE A 131 -7.78 11.16 4.08
CA PHE A 131 -8.36 10.63 2.83
C PHE A 131 -9.88 10.74 2.88
N GLN A 132 -10.46 11.18 1.76
CA GLN A 132 -11.91 11.27 1.58
C GLN A 132 -12.30 10.50 0.33
N GLU A 133 -13.55 10.03 0.29
CA GLU A 133 -14.05 9.38 -0.92
C GLU A 133 -13.98 10.33 -2.11
N THR A 134 -13.64 9.79 -3.27
CA THR A 134 -13.50 10.53 -4.51
C THR A 134 -14.09 9.73 -5.67
N GLU A 135 -14.18 10.37 -6.83
CA GLU A 135 -14.60 9.71 -8.06
C GLU A 135 -13.58 8.66 -8.48
N PRO A 136 -14.02 7.62 -9.22
CA PRO A 136 -13.09 6.64 -9.79
C PRO A 136 -12.02 7.32 -10.65
N TYR A 137 -10.79 6.90 -10.48
CA TYR A 137 -9.67 7.34 -11.34
C TYR A 137 -9.23 6.21 -12.30
N TYR A 138 -9.82 5.05 -12.17
CA TYR A 138 -9.74 3.95 -13.13
C TYR A 138 -10.94 3.01 -12.91
N ASP A 139 -11.14 2.07 -13.82
CA ASP A 139 -12.26 1.14 -13.76
C ASP A 139 -11.87 -0.14 -13.02
N ASN A 140 -12.26 -0.23 -11.74
CA ASN A 140 -12.10 -1.42 -10.93
C ASN A 140 -13.39 -2.25 -11.04
N PRO A 141 -13.32 -3.54 -11.47
CA PRO A 141 -14.51 -4.35 -11.69
C PRO A 141 -15.23 -4.79 -10.42
N MET A 142 -14.67 -4.57 -9.23
CA MET A 142 -15.32 -4.97 -7.98
C MET A 142 -16.48 -4.05 -7.66
N VAL A 143 -17.61 -4.62 -7.19
CA VAL A 143 -18.83 -3.85 -6.93
C VAL A 143 -18.78 -3.04 -5.63
N ASP A 144 -17.93 -3.43 -4.69
CA ASP A 144 -17.81 -2.81 -3.36
C ASP A 144 -16.54 -1.95 -3.20
N VAL A 145 -15.99 -1.49 -4.32
CA VAL A 145 -14.81 -0.65 -4.32
C VAL A 145 -15.13 0.79 -3.87
N LEU A 146 -14.23 1.35 -3.07
CA LEU A 146 -14.22 2.76 -2.72
C LEU A 146 -12.92 3.38 -3.24
N TYR A 147 -13.03 4.58 -3.83
CA TYR A 147 -11.87 5.37 -4.24
C TYR A 147 -11.70 6.51 -3.25
N MET A 148 -10.48 6.74 -2.81
CA MET A 148 -10.18 7.76 -1.80
C MET A 148 -8.99 8.61 -2.24
N LYS A 149 -8.99 9.85 -1.77
CA LYS A 149 -7.98 10.86 -2.15
C LYS A 149 -7.64 11.75 -0.97
N LYS A 150 -6.36 12.07 -0.89
CA LYS A 150 -5.84 13.07 0.04
C LYS A 150 -5.09 14.15 -0.73
#